data_b2d1fd2bf60fa05c8f94be91dc425099
#
_entry.id   b2d1fd2bf60fa05c8f94be91dc425099
#
_cell.length_a   1.000
_cell.length_b   1.000
_cell.length_c   1.000
_cell.angle_alpha   90.00
_cell.angle_beta   90.00
_cell.angle_gamma   90.00
#
_symmetry.space_group_name_H-M   'P 1'
#
loop_
_entity.id
_entity.type
_entity.pdbx_description
1 polymer ?
#
loop_
_entity_poly.entity_id
_entity_poly.type
_entity_poly.pdbx_seq_one_letter_code
_entity_poly.pdbx_strand_id
1 'polypeptide(L)'
;MRKLTLLFGLLLTLGSLHAQEKGQFVLQAEANAGILFCYPYQGAFNSIDLEGAVGPVLRYQVGDRLEIGIGANYCAHHAFQYLPIFADAKYCFGIEKSRPYAELRAGYAFPLKYAKSENGNPNWYSVEGFFSQLILGYSISHSDIGIGGQLVNMKEYSTEWPDILPGGCLTFTHNQLKPAVFLRYAYNFHFGK
;
A
#
# COMPACT_ATOMS: atom_id res chain seq x y z
N MET A 1 21.27 4.14 -12.57
CA MET A 1 21.08 5.46 -11.94
C MET A 1 20.66 6.54 -12.94
N ARG A 2 21.31 6.74 -14.10
CA ARG A 2 20.95 7.78 -15.11
C ARG A 2 19.49 7.74 -15.62
N LYS A 3 18.88 6.55 -15.78
CA LYS A 3 17.50 6.42 -16.27
C LYS A 3 16.45 6.87 -15.25
N LEU A 4 16.72 6.70 -13.96
CA LEU A 4 15.83 7.13 -12.88
C LEU A 4 15.82 8.65 -12.74
N THR A 5 16.98 9.28 -12.90
CA THR A 5 17.14 10.75 -12.86
C THR A 5 16.42 11.43 -14.03
N LEU A 6 16.45 10.80 -15.22
CA LEU A 6 15.72 11.30 -16.40
C LEU A 6 14.20 11.18 -16.23
N LEU A 7 13.72 10.09 -15.63
CA LEU A 7 12.28 9.89 -15.35
C LEU A 7 11.78 10.90 -14.31
N PHE A 8 12.57 11.15 -13.27
CA PHE A 8 12.24 12.15 -12.24
C PHE A 8 12.29 13.58 -12.80
N GLY A 9 13.28 13.88 -13.67
CA GLY A 9 13.38 15.15 -14.38
C GLY A 9 12.19 15.38 -15.33
N LEU A 10 11.75 14.34 -16.06
CA LEU A 10 10.59 14.42 -16.95
C LEU A 10 9.27 14.61 -16.18
N LEU A 11 9.11 13.96 -15.03
CA LEU A 11 7.95 14.15 -14.15
C LEU A 11 7.91 15.58 -13.56
N LEU A 12 9.05 16.13 -13.17
CA LEU A 12 9.16 17.50 -12.66
C LEU A 12 8.90 18.55 -13.76
N THR A 13 9.36 18.32 -14.99
CA THR A 13 9.11 19.24 -16.12
C THR A 13 7.67 19.17 -16.63
N LEU A 14 7.03 18.01 -16.62
CA LEU A 14 5.60 17.87 -16.94
C LEU A 14 4.72 18.55 -15.89
N GLY A 15 5.09 18.52 -14.61
CA GLY A 15 4.42 19.25 -13.54
C GLY A 15 4.53 20.78 -13.66
N SER A 16 5.66 21.29 -14.17
CA SER A 16 5.88 22.73 -14.29
C SER A 16 5.15 23.39 -15.48
N LEU A 17 4.78 22.64 -16.51
CA LEU A 17 4.10 23.16 -17.70
C LEU A 17 2.61 23.48 -17.48
N HIS A 18 1.98 22.97 -16.43
CA HIS A 18 0.57 23.22 -16.09
C HIS A 18 0.37 23.96 -14.77
N ALA A 19 1.46 24.41 -14.11
CA ALA A 19 1.43 25.04 -12.79
C ALA A 19 0.99 26.50 -12.78
N GLN A 20 0.41 27.03 -13.86
CA GLN A 20 0.03 28.45 -13.94
C GLN A 20 -1.34 28.79 -13.36
N GLU A 21 -2.22 27.82 -13.08
CA GLU A 21 -3.49 28.10 -12.37
C GLU A 21 -3.87 26.92 -11.46
N LYS A 22 -3.83 27.15 -10.15
CA LYS A 22 -4.46 26.36 -9.07
C LYS A 22 -3.81 25.02 -8.66
N GLY A 23 -2.54 25.02 -8.36
CA GLY A 23 -1.96 23.90 -7.58
C GLY A 23 -2.43 23.93 -6.13
N GLN A 24 -3.37 23.07 -5.77
CA GLN A 24 -3.83 22.91 -4.40
C GLN A 24 -3.21 21.65 -3.79
N PHE A 25 -2.64 21.78 -2.60
CA PHE A 25 -2.20 20.61 -1.83
C PHE A 25 -3.36 20.07 -1.01
N VAL A 26 -3.50 18.75 -0.99
CA VAL A 26 -4.47 18.01 -0.17
C VAL A 26 -3.70 17.06 0.73
N LEU A 27 -3.81 17.28 2.04
CA LEU A 27 -3.39 16.29 3.03
C LEU A 27 -4.61 15.44 3.37
N GLN A 28 -4.49 14.15 3.20
CA GLN A 28 -5.54 13.20 3.55
C GLN A 28 -5.09 12.38 4.76
N ALA A 29 -6.00 12.23 5.72
CA ALA A 29 -5.89 11.23 6.78
C ALA A 29 -6.86 10.09 6.46
N GLU A 30 -6.38 8.86 6.44
CA GLU A 30 -7.20 7.71 6.07
C GLU A 30 -7.16 6.57 7.06
N ALA A 31 -8.24 5.80 7.07
CA ALA A 31 -8.36 4.53 7.77
C ALA A 31 -8.98 3.49 6.84
N ASN A 32 -8.39 2.30 6.83
CA ASN A 32 -8.84 1.16 6.04
C ASN A 32 -9.11 -0.02 6.99
N ALA A 33 -10.16 -0.77 6.68
CA ALA A 33 -10.44 -2.04 7.35
C ALA A 33 -10.74 -3.09 6.29
N GLY A 34 -10.06 -4.21 6.32
CA GLY A 34 -10.14 -5.18 5.25
C GLY A 34 -9.88 -6.62 5.67
N ILE A 35 -9.88 -7.45 4.67
CA ILE A 35 -9.69 -8.89 4.76
C ILE A 35 -8.51 -9.25 3.86
N LEU A 36 -7.47 -9.80 4.45
CA LEU A 36 -6.32 -10.36 3.75
C LEU A 36 -6.54 -11.86 3.51
N PHE A 37 -6.40 -12.29 2.25
CA PHE A 37 -6.52 -13.70 1.89
C PHE A 37 -5.17 -14.39 2.01
N CYS A 38 -4.94 -15.04 3.13
CA CYS A 38 -3.78 -15.89 3.35
C CYS A 38 -4.08 -17.30 2.87
N TYR A 39 -3.62 -17.69 1.67
CA TYR A 39 -3.71 -19.09 1.23
C TYR A 39 -2.74 -19.95 2.05
N PRO A 40 -3.19 -21.11 2.54
CA PRO A 40 -2.35 -21.97 3.35
C PRO A 40 -1.22 -22.56 2.50
N TYR A 41 0.00 -22.33 2.90
CA TYR A 41 1.08 -23.21 2.58
C TYR A 41 1.24 -24.16 3.77
N GLN A 42 0.91 -25.44 3.55
CA GLN A 42 1.04 -26.55 4.50
C GLN A 42 0.84 -26.20 5.99
N GLY A 43 -0.39 -25.98 6.40
CA GLY A 43 -0.80 -26.25 7.77
C GLY A 43 -0.90 -25.10 8.77
N ALA A 44 -0.54 -23.85 8.44
CA ALA A 44 -0.48 -22.80 9.47
C ALA A 44 -1.58 -21.73 9.39
N PHE A 45 -2.11 -21.37 8.22
CA PHE A 45 -3.07 -20.26 8.09
C PHE A 45 -4.16 -20.57 7.07
N ASN A 46 -5.23 -21.21 7.53
CA ASN A 46 -6.50 -21.35 6.80
C ASN A 46 -7.46 -20.21 7.21
N SER A 47 -7.04 -18.95 7.25
CA SER A 47 -7.91 -17.93 7.79
C SER A 47 -8.00 -16.72 6.88
N ILE A 48 -9.21 -16.27 6.74
CA ILE A 48 -9.56 -14.92 6.38
C ILE A 48 -9.16 -14.06 7.56
N ASP A 49 -8.14 -13.25 7.40
CA ASP A 49 -7.61 -12.44 8.48
C ASP A 49 -7.97 -10.97 8.33
N LEU A 50 -8.36 -10.35 9.44
CA LEU A 50 -8.66 -8.92 9.49
C LEU A 50 -7.38 -8.11 9.47
N GLU A 51 -7.37 -7.11 8.61
CA GLU A 51 -6.30 -6.12 8.50
C GLU A 51 -6.88 -4.72 8.72
N GLY A 52 -6.18 -3.93 9.52
CA GLY A 52 -6.46 -2.50 9.68
C GLY A 52 -5.28 -1.67 9.22
N ALA A 53 -5.55 -0.52 8.58
CA ALA A 53 -4.51 0.42 8.19
C ALA A 53 -4.93 1.85 8.48
N VAL A 54 -3.95 2.68 8.87
CA VAL A 54 -4.13 4.13 9.05
C VAL A 54 -2.91 4.86 8.52
N GLY A 55 -3.10 6.04 7.95
CA GLY A 55 -1.96 6.83 7.50
C GLY A 55 -2.30 8.13 6.79
N PRO A 56 -1.29 8.96 6.53
CA PRO A 56 -1.40 10.16 5.74
C PRO A 56 -1.10 9.91 4.26
N VAL A 57 -1.77 10.69 3.39
CA VAL A 57 -1.45 10.82 1.98
C VAL A 57 -1.37 12.31 1.64
N LEU A 58 -0.27 12.75 1.07
CA LEU A 58 -0.11 14.11 0.56
C LEU A 58 -0.28 14.09 -0.96
N ARG A 59 -1.25 14.84 -1.46
CA ARG A 59 -1.53 14.97 -2.89
C ARG A 59 -1.36 16.39 -3.38
N TYR A 60 -1.07 16.51 -4.65
CA TYR A 60 -1.09 17.74 -5.41
C TYR A 60 -2.12 17.61 -6.52
N GLN A 61 -3.03 18.57 -6.60
CA GLN A 61 -4.05 18.64 -7.62
C GLN A 61 -3.45 19.16 -8.92
N VAL A 62 -3.24 18.28 -9.89
CA VAL A 62 -2.65 18.61 -11.20
C VAL A 62 -3.67 19.28 -12.12
N GLY A 63 -4.96 19.04 -11.86
CA GLY A 63 -6.07 19.61 -12.61
C GLY A 63 -7.40 19.37 -11.91
N ASP A 64 -8.51 19.69 -12.54
CA ASP A 64 -9.82 19.59 -11.91
C ASP A 64 -10.24 18.16 -11.54
N ARG A 65 -9.58 17.16 -12.13
CA ARG A 65 -9.96 15.74 -11.99
C ARG A 65 -8.84 14.82 -11.54
N LEU A 66 -7.57 15.27 -11.64
CA LEU A 66 -6.41 14.42 -11.34
C LEU A 66 -5.64 14.97 -10.15
N GLU A 67 -5.43 14.12 -9.17
CA GLU A 67 -4.56 14.33 -8.03
C GLU A 67 -3.45 13.28 -8.05
N ILE A 68 -2.21 13.70 -7.81
CA ILE A 68 -1.05 12.79 -7.69
C ILE A 68 -0.39 13.02 -6.34
N GLY A 69 0.16 11.99 -5.75
CA GLY A 69 0.72 12.15 -4.41
C GLY A 69 1.63 11.02 -3.97
N ILE A 70 1.97 11.10 -2.71
CA ILE A 70 2.72 10.08 -1.96
C ILE A 70 2.04 9.84 -0.62
N GLY A 71 2.11 8.62 -0.13
CA GLY A 71 1.53 8.27 1.15
C GLY A 71 2.30 7.17 1.85
N ALA A 72 1.97 7.01 3.13
CA ALA A 72 2.45 5.91 3.95
C ALA A 72 1.36 5.48 4.91
N ASN A 73 1.16 4.17 5.06
CA ASN A 73 0.16 3.60 5.96
C ASN A 73 0.82 2.67 6.97
N TYR A 74 0.40 2.77 8.21
CA TYR A 74 0.68 1.73 9.18
C TYR A 74 -0.38 0.65 9.06
N CYS A 75 0.01 -0.53 8.60
CA CYS A 75 -0.85 -1.68 8.44
C CYS A 75 -0.62 -2.66 9.59
N ALA A 76 -1.71 -3.03 10.27
CA ALA A 76 -1.68 -3.94 11.39
C ALA A 76 -2.57 -5.16 11.10
N HIS A 77 -1.96 -6.31 11.22
CA HIS A 77 -2.57 -7.62 11.22
C HIS A 77 -2.23 -8.28 12.57
N HIS A 78 -3.00 -9.26 13.03
CA HIS A 78 -2.74 -9.88 14.34
C HIS A 78 -1.32 -10.47 14.46
N ALA A 79 -0.80 -11.04 13.39
CA ALA A 79 0.49 -11.73 13.38
C ALA A 79 1.66 -10.83 12.95
N PHE A 80 1.47 -9.91 12.01
CA PHE A 80 2.52 -9.07 11.45
C PHE A 80 2.08 -7.62 11.28
N GLN A 81 3.05 -6.73 11.18
CA GLN A 81 2.84 -5.30 10.94
C GLN A 81 3.80 -4.84 9.85
N TYR A 82 3.34 -3.91 9.02
CA TYR A 82 4.14 -3.38 7.93
C TYR A 82 3.78 -1.94 7.59
N LEU A 83 4.70 -1.26 6.91
CA LEU A 83 4.59 0.14 6.51
C LEU A 83 4.76 0.24 4.99
N PRO A 84 3.69 0.27 4.18
CA PRO A 84 3.81 0.60 2.78
C PRO A 84 4.06 2.11 2.60
N ILE A 85 5.04 2.44 1.76
CA ILE A 85 5.26 3.78 1.22
C ILE A 85 4.94 3.71 -0.27
N PHE A 86 4.08 4.59 -0.77
CA PHE A 86 3.53 4.48 -2.11
C PHE A 86 3.38 5.82 -2.81
N ALA A 87 3.47 5.79 -4.14
CA ALA A 87 2.95 6.82 -5.01
C ALA A 87 1.46 6.59 -5.21
N ASP A 88 0.71 7.67 -5.39
CA ASP A 88 -0.74 7.71 -5.45
C ASP A 88 -1.21 8.54 -6.63
N ALA A 89 -2.23 8.08 -7.35
CA ALA A 89 -2.91 8.79 -8.42
C ALA A 89 -4.42 8.59 -8.28
N LYS A 90 -5.17 9.68 -8.04
CA LYS A 90 -6.62 9.69 -7.89
C LYS A 90 -7.24 10.46 -9.04
N TYR A 91 -8.16 9.83 -9.75
CA TYR A 91 -8.95 10.45 -10.81
C TYR A 91 -10.41 10.56 -10.41
N CYS A 92 -10.96 11.78 -10.44
CA CYS A 92 -12.34 12.09 -10.12
C CYS A 92 -13.19 12.18 -11.40
N PHE A 93 -14.32 11.46 -11.43
CA PHE A 93 -15.27 11.47 -12.55
C PHE A 93 -16.28 12.63 -12.37
N GLY A 94 -15.84 13.85 -12.66
CA GLY A 94 -16.63 15.07 -12.52
C GLY A 94 -15.85 16.16 -11.80
N ILE A 95 -16.46 17.34 -11.73
CA ILE A 95 -15.92 18.55 -11.09
C ILE A 95 -16.73 18.98 -9.87
N GLU A 96 -17.83 18.28 -9.58
CA GLU A 96 -18.72 18.59 -8.46
C GLU A 96 -18.08 18.22 -7.12
N LYS A 97 -18.62 18.81 -6.03
CA LYS A 97 -18.16 18.50 -4.66
C LYS A 97 -18.42 17.06 -4.23
N SER A 98 -19.40 16.43 -4.87
CA SER A 98 -19.74 15.02 -4.64
C SER A 98 -19.57 14.28 -5.96
N ARG A 99 -18.60 13.39 -6.03
CA ARG A 99 -18.18 12.75 -7.30
C ARG A 99 -17.56 11.37 -7.08
N PRO A 100 -17.79 10.42 -7.99
CA PRO A 100 -17.08 9.14 -7.95
C PRO A 100 -15.60 9.34 -8.29
N TYR A 101 -14.75 8.42 -7.81
CA TYR A 101 -13.33 8.41 -8.11
C TYR A 101 -12.79 7.00 -8.28
N ALA A 102 -11.68 6.91 -9.01
CA ALA A 102 -10.80 5.76 -9.03
C ALA A 102 -9.40 6.21 -8.59
N GLU A 103 -8.74 5.36 -7.81
CA GLU A 103 -7.43 5.67 -7.26
C GLU A 103 -6.53 4.45 -7.39
N LEU A 104 -5.30 4.68 -7.86
CA LEU A 104 -4.27 3.66 -8.02
C LEU A 104 -3.06 4.03 -7.16
N ARG A 105 -2.55 3.05 -6.42
CA ARG A 105 -1.36 3.17 -5.59
C ARG A 105 -0.36 2.10 -5.95
N ALA A 106 0.91 2.44 -5.94
CA ALA A 106 2.00 1.50 -6.11
C ALA A 106 3.21 1.91 -5.27
N GLY A 107 3.88 0.93 -4.65
CA GLY A 107 4.99 1.22 -3.78
C GLY A 107 5.67 -0.01 -3.20
N TYR A 108 6.25 0.17 -2.04
CA TYR A 108 7.00 -0.86 -1.33
C TYR A 108 6.55 -0.94 0.13
N ALA A 109 6.30 -2.15 0.60
CA ALA A 109 5.97 -2.45 2.00
C ALA A 109 7.24 -2.81 2.77
N PHE A 110 7.46 -2.13 3.90
CA PHE A 110 8.56 -2.40 4.83
C PHE A 110 8.03 -3.19 6.03
N PRO A 111 8.68 -4.31 6.41
CA PRO A 111 8.26 -5.08 7.56
C PRO A 111 8.57 -4.34 8.86
N LEU A 112 7.60 -4.29 9.78
CA LEU A 112 7.77 -3.76 11.14
C LEU A 112 7.77 -4.88 12.18
N LYS A 113 6.97 -5.92 11.94
CA LYS A 113 6.89 -7.10 12.82
C LYS A 113 6.80 -8.36 11.99
N TYR A 114 7.58 -9.36 12.37
CA TYR A 114 7.60 -10.68 11.77
C TYR A 114 6.68 -11.63 12.54
N ALA A 115 5.94 -12.48 11.81
CA ALA A 115 5.22 -13.58 12.42
C ALA A 115 6.13 -14.81 12.51
N LYS A 116 6.05 -15.54 13.62
CA LYS A 116 6.68 -16.85 13.79
C LYS A 116 5.64 -17.94 13.53
N SER A 117 6.07 -19.05 12.95
CA SER A 117 5.23 -20.24 12.86
C SER A 117 4.97 -20.81 14.26
N GLU A 118 3.71 -21.11 14.57
CA GLU A 118 3.32 -21.67 15.89
C GLU A 118 3.67 -23.15 16.02
N ASN A 119 3.96 -23.84 14.94
CA ASN A 119 4.14 -25.31 14.92
C ASN A 119 5.59 -25.79 15.20
N GLY A 120 6.41 -24.98 15.86
CA GLY A 120 7.81 -25.35 16.17
C GLY A 120 8.74 -25.35 14.96
N ASN A 121 8.23 -25.07 13.78
CA ASN A 121 9.02 -24.87 12.57
C ASN A 121 9.68 -23.49 12.61
N PRO A 122 10.98 -23.33 12.34
CA PRO A 122 11.68 -22.05 12.43
C PRO A 122 11.34 -21.11 11.26
N ASN A 123 10.11 -21.16 10.72
CA ASN A 123 9.66 -20.32 9.64
C ASN A 123 9.19 -18.97 10.16
N TRP A 124 9.62 -17.91 9.47
CA TRP A 124 9.25 -16.52 9.74
C TRP A 124 8.52 -15.97 8.53
N TYR A 125 7.51 -15.17 8.78
CA TYR A 125 6.73 -14.51 7.73
C TYR A 125 6.82 -13.00 7.90
N SER A 126 6.96 -12.29 6.78
CA SER A 126 6.89 -10.83 6.76
C SER A 126 6.14 -10.34 5.53
N VAL A 127 5.54 -9.17 5.63
CA VAL A 127 5.05 -8.43 4.48
C VAL A 127 6.16 -7.46 4.07
N GLU A 128 6.78 -7.74 2.92
CA GLU A 128 7.94 -6.99 2.44
C GLU A 128 8.01 -7.05 0.92
N GLY A 129 8.17 -5.89 0.28
CA GLY A 129 8.33 -5.80 -1.15
C GLY A 129 7.19 -5.07 -1.84
N PHE A 130 6.79 -5.55 -3.00
CA PHE A 130 5.78 -4.90 -3.83
C PHE A 130 4.45 -4.70 -3.10
N PHE A 131 3.91 -3.51 -3.26
CA PHE A 131 2.61 -3.09 -2.73
C PHE A 131 1.85 -2.36 -3.83
N SER A 132 0.58 -2.71 -4.02
CA SER A 132 -0.33 -1.95 -4.88
C SER A 132 -1.76 -2.00 -4.36
N GLN A 133 -2.53 -0.94 -4.65
CA GLN A 133 -3.96 -0.84 -4.35
C GLN A 133 -4.68 -0.23 -5.53
N LEU A 134 -5.89 -0.73 -5.80
CA LEU A 134 -6.89 -0.11 -6.65
C LEU A 134 -8.12 0.19 -5.79
N ILE A 135 -8.56 1.44 -5.77
CA ILE A 135 -9.67 1.91 -4.93
C ILE A 135 -10.72 2.56 -5.82
N LEU A 136 -11.96 2.17 -5.66
CA LEU A 136 -13.12 2.81 -6.26
C LEU A 136 -13.97 3.39 -5.15
N GLY A 137 -14.42 4.63 -5.31
CA GLY A 137 -15.14 5.29 -4.22
C GLY A 137 -15.91 6.52 -4.67
N TYR A 138 -16.37 7.22 -3.65
CA TYR A 138 -17.14 8.44 -3.79
C TYR A 138 -16.60 9.51 -2.85
N SER A 139 -16.27 10.67 -3.39
CA SER A 139 -15.88 11.87 -2.65
C SER A 139 -17.14 12.66 -2.28
N ILE A 140 -17.25 13.06 -1.03
CA ILE A 140 -18.35 13.88 -0.51
C ILE A 140 -17.73 15.05 0.25
N SER A 141 -17.63 16.21 -0.39
CA SER A 141 -16.99 17.40 0.19
C SER A 141 -15.54 17.12 0.63
N HIS A 142 -15.30 16.92 1.92
CA HIS A 142 -13.98 16.67 2.51
C HIS A 142 -13.74 15.19 2.83
N SER A 143 -14.71 14.33 2.57
CA SER A 143 -14.63 12.91 2.92
C SER A 143 -14.64 12.03 1.68
N ASP A 144 -13.82 10.97 1.70
CA ASP A 144 -13.81 9.92 0.71
C ASP A 144 -14.23 8.61 1.35
N ILE A 145 -15.14 7.90 0.69
CA ILE A 145 -15.55 6.55 1.07
C ILE A 145 -15.28 5.64 -0.13
N GLY A 146 -14.68 4.50 0.08
CA GLY A 146 -14.36 3.59 -1.01
C GLY A 146 -14.21 2.14 -0.60
N ILE A 147 -14.19 1.30 -1.63
CA ILE A 147 -13.82 -0.11 -1.54
C ILE A 147 -12.57 -0.31 -2.41
N GLY A 148 -11.64 -1.10 -1.93
CA GLY A 148 -10.39 -1.34 -2.66
C GLY A 148 -9.96 -2.79 -2.65
N GLY A 149 -9.16 -3.12 -3.67
CA GLY A 149 -8.34 -4.33 -3.71
C GLY A 149 -6.88 -3.98 -3.49
N GLN A 150 -6.16 -4.84 -2.78
CA GLN A 150 -4.73 -4.70 -2.49
C GLN A 150 -3.99 -5.95 -2.93
N LEU A 151 -2.80 -5.76 -3.46
CA LEU A 151 -1.80 -6.82 -3.65
C LEU A 151 -0.55 -6.46 -2.86
N VAL A 152 -0.12 -7.36 -2.00
CA VAL A 152 1.07 -7.18 -1.20
C VAL A 152 1.95 -8.42 -1.26
N ASN A 153 3.27 -8.23 -1.32
CA ASN A 153 4.22 -9.33 -1.31
C ASN A 153 4.46 -9.82 0.12
N MET A 154 4.26 -11.11 0.34
CA MET A 154 4.59 -11.80 1.59
C MET A 154 5.82 -12.67 1.36
N LYS A 155 6.80 -12.55 2.23
CA LYS A 155 8.00 -13.40 2.25
C LYS A 155 7.91 -14.40 3.37
N GLU A 156 8.20 -15.63 3.03
CA GLU A 156 8.42 -16.73 3.97
C GLU A 156 9.91 -17.02 4.03
N TYR A 157 10.45 -17.05 5.23
CA TYR A 157 11.84 -17.45 5.49
C TYR A 157 11.81 -18.80 6.19
N SER A 158 12.21 -19.86 5.50
CA SER A 158 12.37 -21.18 6.09
C SER A 158 13.85 -21.46 6.36
N THR A 159 14.12 -21.99 7.55
CA THR A 159 15.46 -22.37 7.96
C THR A 159 15.51 -23.88 7.99
N GLU A 160 16.25 -24.49 7.07
CA GLU A 160 16.51 -25.94 7.08
C GLU A 160 17.91 -26.20 7.65
N TRP A 161 17.99 -27.20 8.52
CA TRP A 161 19.24 -27.74 9.02
C TRP A 161 19.53 -29.04 8.22
N PRO A 162 20.30 -28.99 7.16
CA PRO A 162 20.64 -30.23 6.46
C PRO A 162 21.53 -31.09 7.37
N ASP A 163 21.14 -32.32 7.61
CA ASP A 163 21.88 -33.30 8.41
C ASP A 163 23.31 -33.55 7.90
N ILE A 164 23.65 -33.03 6.73
CA ILE A 164 24.90 -33.28 6.01
C ILE A 164 26.00 -32.24 6.32
N LEU A 165 25.65 -31.08 6.90
CA LEU A 165 26.59 -30.01 7.19
C LEU A 165 26.61 -29.70 8.69
N PRO A 166 27.63 -30.13 9.45
CA PRO A 166 27.76 -29.76 10.86
C PRO A 166 27.91 -28.23 10.98
N GLY A 167 26.90 -27.58 11.49
CA GLY A 167 26.86 -26.12 11.74
C GLY A 167 26.40 -25.23 10.58
N GLY A 168 25.90 -25.80 9.48
CA GLY A 168 25.33 -25.05 8.35
C GLY A 168 23.82 -24.88 8.46
N CYS A 169 23.34 -23.65 8.40
CA CYS A 169 21.93 -23.29 8.31
C CYS A 169 21.67 -22.72 6.91
N LEU A 170 20.73 -23.29 6.16
CA LEU A 170 20.30 -22.76 4.87
C LEU A 170 18.97 -22.02 5.07
N THR A 171 18.93 -20.75 4.67
CA THR A 171 17.70 -19.95 4.68
C THR A 171 17.16 -19.85 3.27
N PHE A 172 15.96 -20.37 3.06
CA PHE A 172 15.23 -20.23 1.81
C PHE A 172 14.21 -19.10 1.94
N THR A 173 14.08 -18.29 0.89
CA THR A 173 13.09 -17.23 0.84
C THR A 173 12.06 -17.54 -0.24
N HIS A 174 10.81 -17.64 0.16
CA HIS A 174 9.69 -17.83 -0.74
C HIS A 174 8.84 -16.56 -0.81
N ASN A 175 8.57 -16.05 -2.03
CA ASN A 175 7.78 -14.84 -2.24
C ASN A 175 6.39 -15.21 -2.75
N GLN A 176 5.35 -14.63 -2.15
CA GLN A 176 3.96 -14.83 -2.56
C GLN A 176 3.23 -13.50 -2.59
N LEU A 177 2.46 -13.24 -3.67
CA LEU A 177 1.55 -12.12 -3.72
C LEU A 177 0.24 -12.50 -3.02
N LYS A 178 -0.16 -11.70 -2.04
CA LYS A 178 -1.40 -11.89 -1.28
C LYS A 178 -2.40 -10.80 -1.64
N PRO A 179 -3.60 -11.18 -2.09
CA PRO A 179 -4.68 -10.23 -2.30
C PRO A 179 -5.39 -9.90 -0.98
N ALA A 180 -5.88 -8.67 -0.89
CA ALA A 180 -6.78 -8.23 0.16
C ALA A 180 -7.91 -7.38 -0.43
N VAL A 181 -9.05 -7.32 0.26
CA VAL A 181 -10.15 -6.42 -0.04
C VAL A 181 -10.44 -5.59 1.21
N PHE A 182 -10.66 -4.30 1.06
CA PHE A 182 -10.85 -3.39 2.18
C PHE A 182 -11.89 -2.32 1.91
N LEU A 183 -12.49 -1.81 2.98
CA LEU A 183 -13.25 -0.58 3.02
C LEU A 183 -12.33 0.55 3.48
N ARG A 184 -12.53 1.72 2.89
CA ARG A 184 -11.76 2.92 3.19
C ARG A 184 -12.64 4.08 3.57
N TYR A 185 -12.22 4.80 4.58
CA TYR A 185 -12.67 6.15 4.90
C TYR A 185 -11.48 7.09 4.96
N ALA A 186 -11.61 8.29 4.39
CA ALA A 186 -10.57 9.28 4.46
C ALA A 186 -11.14 10.69 4.57
N TYR A 187 -10.40 11.57 5.25
CA TYR A 187 -10.72 12.99 5.40
C TYR A 187 -9.65 13.85 4.74
N ASN A 188 -10.07 14.82 3.92
CA ASN A 188 -9.22 15.65 3.09
C ASN A 188 -9.12 17.07 3.67
N PHE A 189 -7.88 17.49 3.97
CA PHE A 189 -7.53 18.86 4.35
C PHE A 189 -6.96 19.56 3.12
N HIS A 190 -7.61 20.61 2.65
CA HIS A 190 -7.19 21.38 1.49
C HIS A 190 -6.37 22.60 1.93
N PHE A 191 -5.19 22.77 1.35
CA PHE A 191 -4.28 23.89 1.63
C PHE A 191 -3.96 24.62 0.33
N GLY A 192 -4.04 25.96 0.40
CA GLY A 192 -3.80 26.86 -0.72
C GLY A 192 -5.12 27.43 -1.28
N LYS A 193 -5.07 28.70 -1.55
CA LYS A 193 -6.04 29.48 -2.33
C LYS A 193 -5.40 29.91 -3.63
#